data_3014a54b1235b8a061a698771df0781a
#
_entry.id   3014a54b1235b8a061a698771df0781a
#
_cell.length_a   1.000
_cell.length_b   1.000
_cell.length_c   1.000
_cell.angle_alpha   90.00
_cell.angle_beta   90.00
_cell.angle_gamma   90.00
#
_symmetry.space_group_name_H-M   'P 1'
#
loop_
_entity.id
_entity.type
_entity.pdbx_description
1 polymer ?
#
loop_
_entity_poly.entity_id
_entity_poly.type
_entity_poly.pdbx_seq_one_letter_code
_entity_poly.pdbx_strand_id
1 'polypeptide(L)'
;MTRSDLVEALAARFAQLGQRDAELAVKALLEAMADALTRGQRIEVRGFGSFSVNHRPARMGRNPRSGESVAIPDKRVPHFKPGKALREQVDGAPRPGGPG
;
A
#
# COMPACT_ATOMS: atom_id res chain seq x y z
N MET A 1 0.87 1.72 12.47
CA MET A 1 2.29 1.86 12.01
C MET A 1 2.42 3.06 11.09
N THR A 2 3.34 3.94 11.38
CA THR A 2 3.62 5.11 10.57
C THR A 2 4.93 4.92 9.81
N ARG A 3 5.26 5.87 8.95
CA ARG A 3 6.54 5.89 8.27
C ARG A 3 7.71 5.94 9.26
N SER A 4 7.57 6.70 10.33
CA SER A 4 8.58 6.77 11.38
C SER A 4 8.79 5.42 12.05
N ASP A 5 7.72 4.66 12.25
CA ASP A 5 7.80 3.32 12.82
C ASP A 5 8.57 2.36 11.89
N LEU A 6 8.41 2.51 10.59
CA LEU A 6 9.18 1.73 9.62
C LEU A 6 10.67 2.06 9.69
N VAL A 7 11.00 3.34 9.84
CA VAL A 7 12.38 3.79 9.99
C VAL A 7 13.01 3.19 11.24
N GLU A 8 12.30 3.25 12.35
CA GLU A 8 12.76 2.68 13.62
C GLU A 8 12.97 1.17 13.53
N ALA A 9 12.04 0.46 12.88
CA ALA A 9 12.15 -0.98 12.69
C ALA A 9 13.37 -1.34 11.84
N LEU A 10 13.64 -0.56 10.80
CA LEU A 10 14.80 -0.78 9.93
C LEU A 10 16.10 -0.54 10.69
N ALA A 11 16.19 0.56 11.42
CA ALA A 11 17.36 0.90 12.22
C ALA A 11 17.63 -0.14 13.31
N ALA A 12 16.56 -0.70 13.90
CA ALA A 12 16.70 -1.74 14.92
C ALA A 12 17.26 -3.05 14.36
N ARG A 13 16.93 -3.36 13.10
CA ARG A 13 17.39 -4.60 12.46
C ARG A 13 18.81 -4.51 11.90
N PHE A 14 19.28 -3.33 11.60
CA PHE A 14 20.59 -3.10 10.99
C PHE A 14 21.36 -2.11 11.84
N ALA A 15 22.10 -2.64 12.80
CA ALA A 15 22.80 -1.83 13.80
C ALA A 15 23.81 -0.85 13.19
N GLN A 16 24.38 -1.18 12.03
CA GLN A 16 25.33 -0.32 11.34
C GLN A 16 24.66 0.84 10.60
N LEU A 17 23.32 0.80 10.45
CA LEU A 17 22.58 1.88 9.84
C LEU A 17 22.25 2.93 10.89
N GLY A 18 22.76 4.15 10.70
CA GLY A 18 22.35 5.27 11.54
C GLY A 18 20.92 5.67 11.25
N GLN A 19 20.34 6.45 12.15
CA GLN A 19 18.96 6.93 12.01
C GLN A 19 18.74 7.63 10.67
N ARG A 20 19.65 8.49 10.29
CA ARG A 20 19.56 9.24 9.01
C ARG A 20 19.57 8.31 7.80
N ASP A 21 20.44 7.31 7.81
CA ASP A 21 20.52 6.36 6.70
C ASP A 21 19.27 5.50 6.61
N ALA A 22 18.69 5.12 7.74
CA ALA A 22 17.43 4.39 7.77
C ALA A 22 16.29 5.24 7.20
N GLU A 23 16.24 6.51 7.55
CA GLU A 23 15.25 7.45 6.99
C GLU A 23 15.37 7.57 5.47
N LEU A 24 16.60 7.72 4.98
CA LEU A 24 16.86 7.83 3.54
C LEU A 24 16.51 6.54 2.81
N ALA A 25 16.79 5.38 3.40
CA ALA A 25 16.47 4.10 2.79
C ALA A 25 14.96 3.91 2.66
N VAL A 26 14.20 4.20 3.70
CA VAL A 26 12.73 4.10 3.68
C VAL A 26 12.15 5.08 2.66
N LYS A 27 12.64 6.31 2.67
CA LYS A 27 12.20 7.34 1.73
C LYS A 27 12.46 6.91 0.28
N ALA A 28 13.66 6.46 -0.01
CA ALA A 28 14.04 6.04 -1.37
C ALA A 28 13.19 4.87 -1.84
N LEU A 29 12.92 3.90 -0.98
CA LEU A 29 12.10 2.74 -1.31
C LEU A 29 10.67 3.16 -1.64
N LEU A 30 10.06 3.96 -0.77
CA LEU A 30 8.68 4.42 -0.99
C LEU A 30 8.55 5.29 -2.23
N GLU A 31 9.52 6.15 -2.49
CA GLU A 31 9.53 6.98 -3.69
C GLU A 31 9.66 6.14 -4.96
N ALA A 32 10.52 5.13 -4.95
CA ALA A 32 10.68 4.23 -6.08
C ALA A 32 9.39 3.47 -6.39
N MET A 33 8.69 3.02 -5.35
CA MET A 33 7.41 2.34 -5.51
C MET A 33 6.34 3.29 -6.03
N ALA A 34 6.26 4.50 -5.49
CA ALA A 34 5.31 5.51 -5.94
C ALA A 34 5.54 5.87 -7.41
N ASP A 35 6.79 6.06 -7.81
CA ASP A 35 7.15 6.36 -9.20
C ASP A 35 6.75 5.23 -10.14
N ALA A 36 7.01 3.98 -9.75
CA ALA A 36 6.63 2.83 -10.57
C ALA A 36 5.12 2.78 -10.79
N LEU A 37 4.34 2.95 -9.72
CA LEU A 37 2.88 2.94 -9.82
C LEU A 37 2.35 4.12 -10.62
N THR A 38 2.97 5.29 -10.49
CA THR A 38 2.60 6.46 -11.27
C THR A 38 2.77 6.22 -12.77
N ARG A 39 3.78 5.43 -13.14
CA ARG A 39 3.99 5.04 -14.54
C ARG A 39 3.17 3.82 -14.97
N GLY A 40 2.28 3.34 -14.11
CA GLY A 40 1.43 2.20 -14.40
C GLY A 40 2.12 0.85 -14.33
N GLN A 41 3.30 0.80 -13.73
CA GLN A 41 4.05 -0.45 -13.58
C GLN A 41 3.54 -1.24 -12.38
N ARG A 42 3.58 -2.56 -12.51
CA ARG A 42 3.25 -3.48 -11.43
C ARG A 42 4.49 -3.73 -10.57
N ILE A 43 4.29 -3.81 -9.27
CA ILE A 43 5.36 -4.14 -8.33
C ILE A 43 5.05 -5.51 -7.74
N GLU A 44 5.96 -6.46 -7.90
CA GLU A 44 5.84 -7.76 -7.26
C GLU A 44 6.92 -7.92 -6.21
N VAL A 45 6.48 -8.17 -4.96
CA VAL A 45 7.39 -8.47 -3.86
C VAL A 45 7.13 -9.90 -3.46
N ARG A 46 7.99 -10.79 -3.91
CA ARG A 46 7.82 -12.22 -3.71
C ARG A 46 7.73 -12.56 -2.23
N GLY A 47 6.72 -13.33 -1.85
CA GLY A 47 6.46 -13.68 -0.45
C GLY A 47 5.67 -12.63 0.31
N PHE A 48 5.43 -11.46 -0.27
CA PHE A 48 4.69 -10.38 0.38
C PHE A 48 3.38 -10.08 -0.35
N GLY A 49 3.47 -9.71 -1.60
CA GLY A 49 2.28 -9.38 -2.40
C GLY A 49 2.63 -8.57 -3.62
N SER A 50 1.61 -8.05 -4.27
CA SER A 50 1.79 -7.23 -5.46
C SER A 50 0.98 -5.96 -5.39
N PHE A 51 1.55 -4.90 -5.98
CA PHE A 51 0.90 -3.59 -6.12
C PHE A 51 0.66 -3.35 -7.59
N SER A 52 -0.51 -2.87 -7.92
CA SER A 52 -0.88 -2.55 -9.30
C SER A 52 -1.76 -1.31 -9.32
N VAL A 53 -2.03 -0.83 -10.51
CA VAL A 53 -2.92 0.31 -10.70
C VAL A 53 -4.17 -0.21 -11.41
N ASN A 54 -5.32 0.01 -10.79
CA ASN A 54 -6.60 -0.33 -11.38
C ASN A 54 -7.17 0.93 -12.05
N HIS A 55 -7.53 0.78 -13.31
CA HIS A 55 -8.21 1.86 -14.03
C HIS A 55 -9.71 1.70 -13.86
N ARG A 56 -10.35 2.74 -13.36
CA ARG A 56 -11.81 2.81 -13.27
C ARG A 56 -12.30 3.76 -14.35
N PRO A 57 -13.03 3.24 -15.36
CA PRO A 57 -13.47 4.10 -16.47
C PRO A 57 -14.49 5.13 -16.02
N ALA A 58 -14.60 6.19 -16.79
CA ALA A 58 -15.61 7.21 -16.57
C ALA A 58 -17.01 6.57 -16.65
N ARG A 59 -17.91 7.03 -15.81
CA ARG A 59 -19.27 6.51 -15.76
C ARG A 59 -20.24 7.59 -15.30
N MET A 60 -21.53 7.30 -15.45
CA MET A 60 -22.57 8.13 -14.87
C MET A 60 -22.97 7.57 -13.52
N GLY A 61 -23.00 8.43 -12.53
CA GLY A 61 -23.49 8.10 -11.21
C GLY A 61 -24.73 8.89 -10.87
N ARG A 62 -25.27 8.70 -9.68
CA ARG A 62 -26.41 9.47 -9.19
C ARG A 62 -26.06 10.16 -7.89
N ASN A 63 -26.50 11.41 -7.78
CA ASN A 63 -26.44 12.14 -6.52
C ASN A 63 -27.50 11.55 -5.58
N PRO A 64 -27.12 10.99 -4.44
CA PRO A 64 -28.09 10.38 -3.51
C PRO A 64 -29.08 11.38 -2.92
N ARG A 65 -28.78 12.68 -2.95
CA ARG A 65 -29.68 13.71 -2.43
C ARG A 65 -30.74 14.13 -3.40
N SER A 66 -30.36 14.32 -4.67
CA SER A 66 -31.24 14.88 -5.68
C SER A 66 -31.72 13.86 -6.71
N GLY A 67 -31.05 12.72 -6.80
CA GLY A 67 -31.32 11.73 -7.82
C GLY A 67 -30.81 12.10 -9.20
N GLU A 68 -30.15 13.24 -9.33
CA GLU A 68 -29.61 13.70 -10.60
C GLU A 68 -28.42 12.87 -11.05
N SER A 69 -28.28 12.68 -12.37
CA SER A 69 -27.13 12.03 -12.96
C SER A 69 -25.91 12.94 -12.88
N VAL A 70 -24.79 12.38 -12.45
CA VAL A 70 -23.52 13.11 -12.36
C VAL A 70 -22.47 12.35 -13.14
N ALA A 71 -21.67 13.08 -13.91
CA ALA A 71 -20.53 12.50 -14.60
C ALA A 71 -19.43 12.19 -13.59
N ILE A 72 -19.02 10.94 -13.53
CA ILE A 72 -17.88 10.51 -12.70
C ILE A 72 -16.72 10.29 -13.65
N PRO A 73 -15.63 11.08 -13.54
CA PRO A 73 -14.49 10.92 -14.43
C PRO A 73 -13.76 9.60 -14.19
N ASP A 74 -13.04 9.15 -15.18
CA ASP A 74 -12.16 8.01 -15.02
C ASP A 74 -11.07 8.33 -14.00
N LYS A 75 -10.56 7.31 -13.36
CA LYS A 75 -9.46 7.47 -12.42
C LYS A 75 -8.62 6.22 -12.32
N ARG A 76 -7.42 6.40 -11.83
CA ARG A 76 -6.46 5.33 -11.58
C ARG A 76 -6.30 5.18 -10.08
N VAL A 77 -6.41 3.97 -9.58
CA VAL A 77 -6.40 3.70 -8.14
C VAL A 77 -5.34 2.64 -7.84
N PRO A 78 -4.42 2.90 -6.90
CA PRO A 78 -3.49 1.86 -6.49
C PRO A 78 -4.23 0.74 -5.76
N HIS A 79 -3.78 -0.48 -6.00
CA HIS A 79 -4.37 -1.68 -5.42
C HIS A 79 -3.25 -2.60 -4.93
N PHE A 80 -3.42 -3.12 -3.73
CA PHE A 80 -2.50 -4.10 -3.15
C PHE A 80 -3.20 -5.44 -3.02
N LYS A 81 -2.56 -6.49 -3.54
CA LYS A 81 -3.02 -7.86 -3.38
C LYS A 81 -1.97 -8.63 -2.56
N PRO A 82 -2.31 -9.07 -1.35
CA PRO A 82 -1.36 -9.83 -0.54
C PRO A 82 -1.06 -11.18 -1.17
N GLY A 83 0.17 -11.64 -0.99
CA GLY A 83 0.57 -12.97 -1.40
C GLY A 83 0.09 -14.01 -0.40
N LYS A 84 0.21 -15.28 -0.78
CA LYS A 84 -0.24 -16.40 0.05
C LYS A 84 0.43 -16.42 1.42
N ALA A 85 1.75 -16.24 1.45
CA ALA A 85 2.50 -16.28 2.71
C ALA A 85 2.04 -15.18 3.67
N LEU A 86 1.86 -13.96 3.16
CA LEU A 86 1.41 -12.84 3.99
C LEU A 86 -0.02 -13.08 4.51
N ARG A 87 -0.91 -13.55 3.64
CA ARG A 87 -2.30 -13.85 4.04
C ARG A 87 -2.34 -14.88 5.15
N GLU A 88 -1.54 -15.94 5.04
CA GLU A 88 -1.49 -16.99 6.06
C GLU A 88 -0.91 -16.48 7.36
N GLN A 89 0.10 -15.64 7.33
CA GLN A 89 0.68 -15.04 8.53
C GLN A 89 -0.33 -14.15 9.25
N VAL A 90 -1.06 -13.33 8.52
CA VAL A 90 -2.06 -12.44 9.10
C VAL A 90 -3.23 -13.24 9.68
N ASP A 91 -3.70 -14.24 8.97
CA ASP A 91 -4.83 -15.06 9.41
C ASP A 91 -4.46 -15.91 10.64
N GLY A 92 -3.22 -16.41 10.69
CA GLY A 92 -2.75 -17.23 11.81
C GLY A 92 -2.23 -16.45 13.02
N ALA A 93 -2.16 -15.13 12.93
CA ALA A 93 -1.66 -14.31 14.04
C ALA A 93 -2.69 -14.18 15.16
N PRO A 94 -2.24 -13.98 16.42
CA PRO A 94 -3.16 -13.70 17.52
C PRO A 94 -4.03 -12.49 17.20
N ARG A 95 -5.33 -12.59 17.49
CA ARG A 95 -6.24 -11.50 17.21
C ARG A 95 -6.28 -10.53 18.39
N PRO A 96 -6.04 -9.24 18.15
CA PRO A 96 -6.11 -8.27 19.23
C PRO A 96 -7.53 -8.14 19.74
N GLY A 97 -7.64 -7.96 21.06
CA GLY A 97 -8.92 -7.62 21.68
C GLY A 97 -9.87 -8.76 21.96
N GLY A 98 -9.43 -9.99 21.98
CA GLY A 98 -10.32 -11.03 22.46
C GLY A 98 -10.04 -12.44 22.02
N PRO A 99 -10.78 -13.40 22.61
CA PRO A 99 -10.78 -14.77 22.15
C PRO A 99 -11.45 -14.79 20.80
N GLY A 100 -10.70 -14.83 19.82
CA GLY A 100 -11.35 -14.68 18.59
C GLY A 100 -11.15 -15.61 17.56
#